data_a9f0facf1be156ac25ff408e140f617c
#
_entry.id   a9f0facf1be156ac25ff408e140f617c
#
_cell.length_a   1.000
_cell.length_b   1.000
_cell.length_c   1.000
_cell.angle_alpha   90.00
_cell.angle_beta   90.00
_cell.angle_gamma   90.00
#
_symmetry.space_group_name_H-M   'P 1'
#
loop_
_entity.id
_entity.type
_entity.pdbx_description
1 polymer ?
#
loop_
_entity_poly.entity_id
_entity_poly.type
_entity_poly.pdbx_seq_one_letter_code
_entity_poly.pdbx_strand_id
1 'polypeptide(L)'
;MAQEHSSIGFADLMASSVHDMKNSLNVQIGALEQLSRQRSAAGDQASCQALGGVIHESHRMHACLVQLLSLHKLGQALYPLDIAECPIAELIDDLLAQQATMLELKRIAVHVDCAPDCQWYVDRDLVSGALLNALNNACAYSRGRIRIAARVEAGWLELRVEDDGPGYPAALLQPGAAAAPRAVDFVGGSTGLGFHFALQAARAHKNGGRLGGMAFENGGAYGGACFILRLP
;
A
#
# COMPACT_ATOMS: atom_id res chain seq x y z
N MET A 1 5.05 -5.42 49.74
CA MET A 1 4.50 -5.75 48.42
C MET A 1 4.34 -4.43 47.67
N ALA A 2 5.34 -4.05 46.85
CA ALA A 2 5.27 -2.86 46.03
C ALA A 2 4.52 -3.22 44.74
N GLN A 3 3.42 -2.52 44.49
CA GLN A 3 2.73 -2.56 43.21
C GLN A 3 3.63 -1.89 42.16
N GLU A 4 4.21 -2.69 41.27
CA GLU A 4 4.77 -2.19 40.00
C GLU A 4 3.61 -1.59 39.20
N HIS A 5 3.48 -0.28 39.25
CA HIS A 5 2.72 0.46 38.28
C HIS A 5 3.52 0.36 36.95
N SER A 6 3.18 -0.61 36.11
CA SER A 6 3.62 -0.66 34.72
C SER A 6 3.13 0.65 34.06
N SER A 7 3.99 1.62 33.91
CA SER A 7 3.71 2.83 33.15
C SER A 7 3.53 2.41 31.69
N ILE A 8 2.30 2.48 31.20
CA ILE A 8 2.02 2.29 29.77
C ILE A 8 2.91 3.28 29.00
N GLY A 9 3.78 2.79 28.15
CA GLY A 9 4.67 3.62 27.38
C GLY A 9 3.88 4.54 26.42
N PHE A 10 4.39 5.73 26.12
CA PHE A 10 3.75 6.66 25.18
C PHE A 10 3.46 5.97 23.82
N ALA A 11 4.36 5.10 23.37
CA ALA A 11 4.19 4.31 22.15
C ALA A 11 2.99 3.35 22.20
N ASP A 12 2.74 2.72 23.35
CA ASP A 12 1.61 1.81 23.53
C ASP A 12 0.28 2.57 23.59
N LEU A 13 0.27 3.75 24.24
CA LEU A 13 -0.90 4.64 24.22
C LEU A 13 -1.22 5.11 22.80
N MET A 14 -0.21 5.49 22.03
CA MET A 14 -0.38 5.88 20.63
C MET A 14 -0.91 4.72 19.81
N ALA A 15 -0.35 3.50 19.96
CA ALA A 15 -0.81 2.31 19.25
C ALA A 15 -2.28 1.97 19.57
N SER A 16 -2.68 2.06 20.86
CA SER A 16 -4.07 1.87 21.27
C SER A 16 -5.00 2.91 20.63
N SER A 17 -4.62 4.19 20.67
CA SER A 17 -5.41 5.27 20.07
C SER A 17 -5.57 5.10 18.56
N VAL A 18 -4.50 4.71 17.85
CA VAL A 18 -4.55 4.44 16.40
C VAL A 18 -5.42 3.22 16.10
N HIS A 19 -5.39 2.19 16.96
CA HIS A 19 -6.27 1.03 16.83
C HIS A 19 -7.75 1.44 16.93
N ASP A 20 -8.09 2.28 17.91
CA ASP A 20 -9.48 2.76 18.12
C ASP A 20 -9.93 3.66 16.96
N MET A 21 -9.06 4.54 16.47
CA MET A 21 -9.33 5.34 15.26
C MET A 21 -9.57 4.48 14.04
N LYS A 22 -8.75 3.42 13.82
CA LYS A 22 -8.95 2.45 12.73
C LYS A 22 -10.34 1.81 12.80
N ASN A 23 -10.75 1.35 13.99
CA ASN A 23 -12.05 0.71 14.17
C ASN A 23 -13.22 1.68 13.92
N SER A 24 -13.13 2.91 14.43
CA SER A 24 -14.13 3.95 14.20
C SER A 24 -14.25 4.30 12.72
N LEU A 25 -13.12 4.41 12.02
CA LEU A 25 -13.09 4.71 10.60
C LEU A 25 -13.69 3.57 9.76
N ASN A 26 -13.46 2.32 10.15
CA ASN A 26 -14.07 1.16 9.49
C ASN A 26 -15.62 1.19 9.55
N VAL A 27 -16.16 1.55 10.70
CA VAL A 27 -17.62 1.73 10.87
C VAL A 27 -18.15 2.86 9.98
N GLN A 28 -17.43 3.99 9.90
CA GLN A 28 -17.81 5.11 9.04
C GLN A 28 -17.77 4.73 7.55
N ILE A 29 -16.73 4.01 7.10
CA ILE A 29 -16.63 3.52 5.73
C ILE A 29 -17.84 2.65 5.39
N GLY A 30 -18.17 1.67 6.24
CA GLY A 30 -19.32 0.81 6.02
C GLY A 30 -20.66 1.57 5.89
N ALA A 31 -20.85 2.60 6.72
CA ALA A 31 -22.05 3.47 6.64
C ALA A 31 -22.07 4.29 5.33
N LEU A 32 -20.95 4.85 4.91
CA LEU A 32 -20.83 5.61 3.66
C LEU A 32 -21.08 4.71 2.43
N GLU A 33 -20.54 3.51 2.41
CA GLU A 33 -20.77 2.54 1.34
C GLU A 33 -22.22 2.09 1.27
N GLN A 34 -22.86 1.88 2.43
CA GLN A 34 -24.29 1.57 2.48
C GLN A 34 -25.13 2.72 1.92
N LEU A 35 -24.81 3.96 2.30
CA LEU A 35 -25.49 5.15 1.79
C LEU A 35 -25.28 5.30 0.29
N SER A 36 -24.07 5.06 -0.22
CA SER A 36 -23.75 5.10 -1.64
C SER A 36 -24.59 4.08 -2.43
N ARG A 37 -24.70 2.84 -1.93
CA ARG A 37 -25.57 1.81 -2.53
C ARG A 37 -27.04 2.23 -2.56
N GLN A 38 -27.55 2.83 -1.49
CA GLN A 38 -28.94 3.31 -1.42
C GLN A 38 -29.21 4.44 -2.44
N ARG A 39 -28.26 5.39 -2.58
CA ARG A 39 -28.36 6.51 -3.55
C ARG A 39 -28.27 6.00 -5.00
N SER A 40 -27.42 5.03 -5.26
CA SER A 40 -27.31 4.38 -6.57
C SER A 40 -28.63 3.70 -6.96
N ALA A 41 -29.25 2.96 -6.04
CA ALA A 41 -30.54 2.32 -6.26
C ALA A 41 -31.68 3.33 -6.49
N ALA A 42 -31.57 4.55 -5.95
CA ALA A 42 -32.49 5.66 -6.17
C ALA A 42 -32.21 6.48 -7.46
N GLY A 43 -31.15 6.13 -8.23
CA GLY A 43 -30.75 6.83 -9.44
C GLY A 43 -30.07 8.19 -9.20
N ASP A 44 -29.67 8.50 -7.96
CA ASP A 44 -29.03 9.76 -7.58
C ASP A 44 -27.50 9.70 -7.85
N GLN A 45 -27.16 9.89 -9.11
CA GLN A 45 -25.79 9.78 -9.59
C GLN A 45 -24.86 10.89 -9.04
N ALA A 46 -25.40 12.08 -8.79
CA ALA A 46 -24.63 13.20 -8.24
C ALA A 46 -24.18 12.91 -6.79
N SER A 47 -25.09 12.41 -5.96
CA SER A 47 -24.75 11.99 -4.59
C SER A 47 -23.79 10.80 -4.57
N CYS A 48 -23.93 9.84 -5.46
CA CYS A 48 -23.00 8.71 -5.58
C CYS A 48 -21.58 9.16 -5.90
N GLN A 49 -21.42 10.12 -6.81
CA GLN A 49 -20.12 10.66 -7.18
C GLN A 49 -19.47 11.42 -6.01
N ALA A 50 -20.24 12.23 -5.29
CA ALA A 50 -19.75 12.93 -4.11
C ALA A 50 -19.34 11.97 -2.99
N LEU A 51 -20.16 10.96 -2.71
CA LEU A 51 -19.86 9.91 -1.72
C LEU A 51 -18.63 9.09 -2.10
N GLY A 52 -18.43 8.80 -3.40
CA GLY A 52 -17.27 8.07 -3.90
C GLY A 52 -15.94 8.73 -3.49
N GLY A 53 -15.85 10.06 -3.59
CA GLY A 53 -14.68 10.81 -3.14
C GLY A 53 -14.44 10.70 -1.62
N VAL A 54 -15.50 10.79 -0.82
CA VAL A 54 -15.40 10.68 0.65
C VAL A 54 -15.00 9.25 1.06
N ILE A 55 -15.59 8.24 0.44
CA ILE A 55 -15.27 6.82 0.69
C ILE A 55 -13.79 6.57 0.36
N HIS A 56 -13.33 7.03 -0.80
CA HIS A 56 -11.92 6.86 -1.20
C HIS A 56 -10.96 7.49 -0.19
N GLU A 57 -11.22 8.73 0.25
CA GLU A 57 -10.37 9.39 1.24
C GLU A 57 -10.41 8.68 2.60
N SER A 58 -11.58 8.14 2.99
CA SER A 58 -11.72 7.35 4.21
C SER A 58 -10.90 6.05 4.14
N HIS A 59 -10.93 5.34 3.01
CA HIS A 59 -10.07 4.17 2.79
C HIS A 59 -8.58 4.52 2.82
N ARG A 60 -8.19 5.68 2.26
CA ARG A 60 -6.81 6.16 2.31
C ARG A 60 -6.36 6.41 3.75
N MET A 61 -7.18 7.06 4.57
CA MET A 61 -6.89 7.28 6.00
C MET A 61 -6.80 5.95 6.76
N HIS A 62 -7.73 5.02 6.50
CA HIS A 62 -7.69 3.69 7.11
C HIS A 62 -6.39 2.95 6.79
N ALA A 63 -5.97 2.93 5.52
CA ALA A 63 -4.71 2.32 5.11
C ALA A 63 -3.51 2.95 5.82
N CYS A 64 -3.48 4.28 5.96
CA CYS A 64 -2.43 4.98 6.70
C CYS A 64 -2.37 4.56 8.18
N LEU A 65 -3.50 4.42 8.87
CA LEU A 65 -3.56 3.95 10.26
C LEU A 65 -3.09 2.50 10.39
N VAL A 66 -3.50 1.62 9.47
CA VAL A 66 -3.03 0.22 9.43
C VAL A 66 -1.52 0.17 9.26
N GLN A 67 -0.96 0.96 8.35
CA GLN A 67 0.48 1.03 8.11
C GLN A 67 1.25 1.53 9.34
N LEU A 68 0.75 2.57 10.02
CA LEU A 68 1.34 3.06 11.26
C LEU A 68 1.40 1.98 12.35
N LEU A 69 0.30 1.24 12.55
CA LEU A 69 0.26 0.13 13.49
C LEU A 69 1.22 -1.01 13.09
N SER A 70 1.25 -1.35 11.81
CA SER A 70 2.14 -2.40 11.31
C SER A 70 3.60 -2.00 11.47
N LEU A 71 3.97 -0.75 11.17
CA LEU A 71 5.32 -0.22 11.37
C LEU A 71 5.71 -0.24 12.85
N HIS A 72 4.81 0.17 13.74
CA HIS A 72 5.06 0.13 15.17
C HIS A 72 5.33 -1.31 15.64
N LYS A 73 4.49 -2.27 15.25
CA LYS A 73 4.65 -3.68 15.60
C LYS A 73 5.93 -4.30 14.99
N LEU A 74 6.23 -3.99 13.72
CA LEU A 74 7.46 -4.45 13.05
C LEU A 74 8.71 -3.90 13.76
N GLY A 75 8.69 -2.62 14.15
CA GLY A 75 9.80 -1.99 14.86
C GLY A 75 10.08 -2.57 16.25
N GLN A 76 9.06 -3.14 16.90
CA GLN A 76 9.19 -3.81 18.19
C GLN A 76 9.32 -5.34 18.10
N ALA A 77 9.43 -5.89 16.89
CA ALA A 77 9.40 -7.34 16.64
C ALA A 77 8.12 -8.03 17.19
N LEU A 78 7.02 -7.30 17.31
CA LEU A 78 5.71 -7.78 17.77
C LEU A 78 4.74 -8.08 16.64
N TYR A 79 5.14 -7.84 15.39
CA TYR A 79 4.29 -8.15 14.24
C TYR A 79 4.28 -9.67 14.03
N PRO A 80 3.11 -10.34 14.09
CA PRO A 80 3.00 -11.75 13.83
C PRO A 80 3.05 -11.98 12.30
N LEU A 81 4.27 -12.19 11.77
CA LEU A 81 4.43 -12.49 10.34
C LEU A 81 3.72 -13.79 9.99
N ASP A 82 2.83 -13.73 9.00
CA ASP A 82 2.13 -14.86 8.41
C ASP A 82 2.65 -15.13 6.99
N ILE A 83 3.81 -15.79 6.91
CA ILE A 83 4.41 -16.17 5.63
C ILE A 83 3.74 -17.44 5.14
N ALA A 84 2.84 -17.29 4.18
CA ALA A 84 2.09 -18.38 3.56
C ALA A 84 2.23 -18.36 2.03
N GLU A 85 1.93 -19.48 1.39
CA GLU A 85 1.82 -19.55 -0.05
C GLU A 85 0.69 -18.65 -0.55
N CYS A 86 1.02 -17.72 -1.44
CA CYS A 86 0.10 -16.72 -1.93
C CYS A 86 0.08 -16.73 -3.48
N PRO A 87 -1.10 -16.91 -4.09
CA PRO A 87 -1.27 -16.71 -5.53
C PRO A 87 -1.13 -15.20 -5.85
N ILE A 88 -0.06 -14.82 -6.52
CA ILE A 88 0.27 -13.41 -6.78
C ILE A 88 -0.72 -12.76 -7.74
N ALA A 89 -1.25 -13.51 -8.71
CA ALA A 89 -2.28 -13.01 -9.61
C ALA A 89 -3.55 -12.61 -8.85
N GLU A 90 -4.03 -13.46 -7.93
CA GLU A 90 -5.21 -13.16 -7.09
C GLU A 90 -4.97 -11.95 -6.18
N LEU A 91 -3.77 -11.83 -5.61
CA LEU A 91 -3.40 -10.67 -4.80
C LEU A 91 -3.49 -9.36 -5.62
N ILE A 92 -3.00 -9.37 -6.86
CA ILE A 92 -3.09 -8.22 -7.77
C ILE A 92 -4.54 -7.91 -8.13
N ASP A 93 -5.35 -8.93 -8.43
CA ASP A 93 -6.77 -8.75 -8.77
C ASP A 93 -7.56 -8.15 -7.61
N ASP A 94 -7.31 -8.58 -6.37
CA ASP A 94 -7.93 -8.00 -5.17
C ASP A 94 -7.55 -6.52 -4.99
N LEU A 95 -6.30 -6.16 -5.23
CA LEU A 95 -5.84 -4.77 -5.17
C LEU A 95 -6.52 -3.90 -6.24
N LEU A 96 -6.65 -4.41 -7.45
CA LEU A 96 -7.32 -3.71 -8.54
C LEU A 96 -8.82 -3.57 -8.27
N ALA A 97 -9.47 -4.57 -7.71
CA ALA A 97 -10.87 -4.50 -7.30
C ALA A 97 -11.08 -3.40 -6.24
N GLN A 98 -10.19 -3.28 -5.26
CA GLN A 98 -10.22 -2.20 -4.26
C GLN A 98 -10.06 -0.80 -4.87
N GLN A 99 -9.32 -0.67 -5.97
CA GLN A 99 -9.04 0.60 -6.65
C GLN A 99 -9.94 0.88 -7.85
N ALA A 100 -10.88 -0.01 -8.18
CA ALA A 100 -11.68 0.04 -9.40
C ALA A 100 -12.35 1.41 -9.62
N THR A 101 -13.04 1.93 -8.59
CA THR A 101 -13.71 3.23 -8.65
C THR A 101 -12.75 4.38 -8.98
N MET A 102 -11.55 4.38 -8.40
CA MET A 102 -10.55 5.43 -8.66
C MET A 102 -9.97 5.31 -10.06
N LEU A 103 -9.67 4.09 -10.50
CA LEU A 103 -9.15 3.81 -11.84
C LEU A 103 -10.16 4.24 -12.92
N GLU A 104 -11.45 3.95 -12.72
CA GLU A 104 -12.54 4.36 -13.61
C GLU A 104 -12.70 5.89 -13.64
N LEU A 105 -12.77 6.55 -12.47
CA LEU A 105 -12.91 8.01 -12.36
C LEU A 105 -11.78 8.74 -13.08
N LYS A 106 -10.56 8.24 -12.94
CA LYS A 106 -9.37 8.83 -13.58
C LYS A 106 -9.14 8.31 -15.00
N ARG A 107 -9.95 7.36 -15.49
CA ARG A 107 -9.81 6.73 -16.81
C ARG A 107 -8.42 6.11 -17.02
N ILE A 108 -7.89 5.45 -15.99
CA ILE A 108 -6.59 4.80 -16.03
C ILE A 108 -6.77 3.38 -16.55
N ALA A 109 -6.06 3.05 -17.63
CA ALA A 109 -5.97 1.69 -18.15
C ALA A 109 -4.86 0.94 -17.40
N VAL A 110 -5.21 -0.22 -16.82
CA VAL A 110 -4.25 -1.08 -16.12
C VAL A 110 -3.98 -2.33 -16.94
N HIS A 111 -2.70 -2.65 -17.09
CA HIS A 111 -2.23 -3.91 -17.69
C HIS A 111 -1.54 -4.76 -16.63
N VAL A 112 -1.96 -6.02 -16.50
CA VAL A 112 -1.35 -6.98 -15.57
C VAL A 112 -0.49 -7.96 -16.38
N ASP A 113 0.79 -8.07 -16.02
CA ASP A 113 1.77 -9.00 -16.57
C ASP A 113 2.24 -9.94 -15.45
N CYS A 114 1.40 -10.91 -15.13
CA CYS A 114 1.63 -11.91 -14.09
C CYS A 114 1.19 -13.28 -14.63
N ALA A 115 2.04 -14.28 -14.49
CA ALA A 115 1.66 -15.64 -14.85
C ALA A 115 0.53 -16.11 -13.91
N PRO A 116 -0.54 -16.76 -14.42
CA PRO A 116 -1.68 -17.18 -13.61
C PRO A 116 -1.31 -18.15 -12.48
N ASP A 117 -0.24 -18.92 -12.66
CA ASP A 117 0.31 -19.90 -11.72
C ASP A 117 1.46 -19.33 -10.87
N CYS A 118 1.67 -18.02 -10.90
CA CYS A 118 2.69 -17.36 -10.09
C CYS A 118 2.31 -17.44 -8.62
N GLN A 119 3.06 -18.24 -7.85
CA GLN A 119 2.89 -18.38 -6.40
C GLN A 119 4.19 -18.04 -5.68
N TRP A 120 4.09 -17.43 -4.49
CA TRP A 120 5.23 -17.11 -3.66
C TRP A 120 4.87 -17.13 -2.18
N TYR A 121 5.84 -17.36 -1.31
CA TYR A 121 5.66 -17.34 0.14
C TYR A 121 5.82 -15.93 0.67
N VAL A 122 4.72 -15.31 1.07
CA VAL A 122 4.69 -13.93 1.54
C VAL A 122 3.69 -13.75 2.69
N ASP A 123 3.89 -12.70 3.47
CA ASP A 123 2.82 -12.11 4.27
C ASP A 123 1.95 -11.25 3.34
N ARG A 124 0.75 -11.77 3.05
CA ARG A 124 -0.19 -11.17 2.09
C ARG A 124 -0.53 -9.73 2.45
N ASP A 125 -0.75 -9.44 3.73
CA ASP A 125 -1.16 -8.12 4.20
C ASP A 125 -0.05 -7.08 4.03
N LEU A 126 1.19 -7.45 4.36
CA LEU A 126 2.34 -6.58 4.19
C LEU A 126 2.62 -6.28 2.70
N VAL A 127 2.56 -7.30 1.85
CA VAL A 127 2.80 -7.14 0.41
C VAL A 127 1.66 -6.35 -0.25
N SER A 128 0.41 -6.65 0.08
CA SER A 128 -0.77 -5.89 -0.38
C SER A 128 -0.65 -4.42 0.01
N GLY A 129 -0.30 -4.13 1.25
CA GLY A 129 -0.10 -2.76 1.73
C GLY A 129 1.01 -2.01 0.98
N ALA A 130 2.12 -2.68 0.68
CA ALA A 130 3.23 -2.10 -0.08
C ALA A 130 2.83 -1.80 -1.54
N LEU A 131 2.16 -2.74 -2.20
CA LEU A 131 1.67 -2.56 -3.57
C LEU A 131 0.55 -1.51 -3.65
N LEU A 132 -0.35 -1.46 -2.67
CA LEU A 132 -1.40 -0.45 -2.60
C LEU A 132 -0.82 0.96 -2.53
N ASN A 133 0.26 1.17 -1.78
CA ASN A 133 0.98 2.45 -1.76
C ASN A 133 1.54 2.82 -3.13
N ALA A 134 2.17 1.86 -3.80
CA ALA A 134 2.72 2.07 -5.14
C ALA A 134 1.61 2.38 -6.15
N LEU A 135 0.50 1.64 -6.10
CA LEU A 135 -0.65 1.83 -6.97
C LEU A 135 -1.34 3.19 -6.73
N ASN A 136 -1.50 3.61 -5.47
CA ASN A 136 -2.03 4.94 -5.13
C ASN A 136 -1.16 6.06 -5.70
N ASN A 137 0.16 5.92 -5.62
CA ASN A 137 1.09 6.87 -6.23
C ASN A 137 0.97 6.86 -7.76
N ALA A 138 0.95 5.69 -8.38
CA ALA A 138 0.75 5.57 -9.82
C ALA A 138 -0.58 6.21 -10.26
N CYS A 139 -1.68 5.97 -9.53
CA CYS A 139 -2.97 6.62 -9.79
C CYS A 139 -2.93 8.15 -9.63
N ALA A 140 -2.09 8.67 -8.72
CA ALA A 140 -1.98 10.11 -8.52
C ALA A 140 -1.21 10.81 -9.63
N TYR A 141 -0.19 10.18 -10.19
CA TYR A 141 0.80 10.81 -11.08
C TYR A 141 0.77 10.32 -12.52
N SER A 142 0.14 9.17 -12.83
CA SER A 142 0.02 8.68 -14.21
C SER A 142 -0.83 9.62 -15.08
N ARG A 143 -0.59 9.54 -16.38
CA ARG A 143 -1.39 10.23 -17.41
C ARG A 143 -2.57 9.41 -17.89
N GLY A 144 -2.58 8.11 -17.62
CA GLY A 144 -3.69 7.22 -17.96
C GLY A 144 -3.32 5.75 -18.11
N ARG A 145 -2.07 5.36 -17.85
CA ARG A 145 -1.67 3.95 -17.98
C ARG A 145 -0.81 3.50 -16.81
N ILE A 146 -1.17 2.34 -16.28
CA ILE A 146 -0.41 1.65 -15.23
C ILE A 146 -0.16 0.21 -15.69
N ARG A 147 1.03 -0.33 -15.38
CA ARG A 147 1.34 -1.75 -15.51
C ARG A 147 1.74 -2.30 -14.17
N ILE A 148 1.16 -3.46 -13.82
CA ILE A 148 1.60 -4.24 -12.67
C ILE A 148 2.22 -5.53 -13.22
N ALA A 149 3.48 -5.78 -12.88
CA ALA A 149 4.18 -6.98 -13.32
C ALA A 149 4.69 -7.78 -12.12
N ALA A 150 4.63 -9.11 -12.25
CA ALA A 150 5.20 -10.05 -11.31
C ALA A 150 6.10 -11.04 -12.05
N ARG A 151 7.32 -11.23 -11.56
CA ARG A 151 8.29 -12.17 -12.14
C ARG A 151 9.03 -12.91 -11.04
N VAL A 152 9.28 -14.18 -11.28
CA VAL A 152 10.12 -15.00 -10.41
C VAL A 152 11.40 -15.31 -11.17
N GLU A 153 12.53 -14.84 -10.64
CA GLU A 153 13.84 -15.05 -11.25
C GLU A 153 14.91 -15.27 -10.16
N ALA A 154 15.75 -16.27 -10.36
CA ALA A 154 16.87 -16.60 -9.49
C ALA A 154 16.50 -16.72 -8.00
N GLY A 155 15.28 -17.20 -7.69
CA GLY A 155 14.79 -17.35 -6.32
C GLY A 155 14.41 -16.02 -5.66
N TRP A 156 13.94 -15.06 -6.47
CA TRP A 156 13.34 -13.81 -6.05
C TRP A 156 12.00 -13.60 -6.74
N LEU A 157 11.01 -13.16 -5.99
CA LEU A 157 9.82 -12.54 -6.55
C LEU A 157 10.12 -11.05 -6.73
N GLU A 158 9.95 -10.55 -7.95
CA GLU A 158 9.98 -9.12 -8.26
C GLU A 158 8.58 -8.66 -8.67
N LEU A 159 8.05 -7.70 -7.91
CA LEU A 159 6.78 -7.03 -8.18
C LEU A 159 7.06 -5.60 -8.63
N ARG A 160 6.49 -5.19 -9.76
CA ARG A 160 6.70 -3.86 -10.34
C ARG A 160 5.36 -3.16 -10.53
N VAL A 161 5.31 -1.88 -10.16
CA VAL A 161 4.21 -0.97 -10.51
C VAL A 161 4.80 0.16 -11.34
N GLU A 162 4.43 0.23 -12.60
CA GLU A 162 4.97 1.15 -13.60
C GLU A 162 3.86 2.06 -14.10
N ASP A 163 4.15 3.34 -14.34
CA ASP A 163 3.20 4.32 -14.85
C ASP A 163 3.75 5.11 -16.04
N ASP A 164 2.91 5.94 -16.65
CA ASP A 164 3.26 6.85 -17.75
C ASP A 164 3.37 8.32 -17.30
N GLY A 165 3.59 8.55 -16.01
CA GLY A 165 3.74 9.88 -15.41
C GLY A 165 5.11 10.50 -15.62
N PRO A 166 5.45 11.54 -14.82
CA PRO A 166 6.73 12.25 -14.96
C PRO A 166 7.94 11.49 -14.41
N GLY A 167 7.73 10.34 -13.75
CA GLY A 167 8.79 9.60 -13.07
C GLY A 167 9.07 10.10 -11.67
N TYR A 168 9.97 9.39 -10.97
CA TYR A 168 10.45 9.78 -9.64
C TYR A 168 11.49 10.89 -9.72
N PRO A 169 11.52 11.82 -8.75
CA PRO A 169 12.59 12.80 -8.62
C PRO A 169 13.96 12.13 -8.46
N ALA A 170 15.02 12.76 -8.98
CA ALA A 170 16.39 12.22 -8.95
C ALA A 170 16.88 11.82 -7.55
N ALA A 171 16.42 12.53 -6.51
CA ALA A 171 16.73 12.21 -5.12
C ALA A 171 16.20 10.84 -4.67
N LEU A 172 15.17 10.29 -5.33
CA LEU A 172 14.60 8.98 -5.05
C LEU A 172 15.34 7.84 -5.75
N LEU A 173 16.00 8.14 -6.85
CA LEU A 173 16.68 7.16 -7.70
C LEU A 173 18.07 6.80 -7.18
N GLN A 174 18.58 7.51 -6.17
CA GLN A 174 19.90 7.23 -5.62
C GLN A 174 19.90 5.95 -4.79
N PRO A 175 20.98 5.14 -4.83
CA PRO A 175 21.11 3.96 -4.00
C PRO A 175 20.91 4.30 -2.51
N GLY A 176 20.05 3.56 -1.82
CA GLY A 176 19.75 3.79 -0.41
C GLY A 176 18.72 4.90 -0.12
N ALA A 177 18.24 5.64 -1.12
CA ALA A 177 17.24 6.69 -0.95
C ALA A 177 15.92 6.15 -0.34
N ALA A 178 15.58 4.89 -0.61
CA ALA A 178 14.42 4.22 -0.02
C ALA A 178 14.53 4.05 1.51
N ALA A 179 15.75 3.99 2.05
CA ALA A 179 16.02 3.80 3.48
C ALA A 179 16.20 5.13 4.25
N ALA A 180 16.35 6.26 3.56
CA ALA A 180 16.56 7.55 4.21
C ALA A 180 15.26 8.06 4.87
N PRO A 181 15.30 8.54 6.13
CA PRO A 181 14.18 9.23 6.73
C PRO A 181 13.82 10.45 5.88
N ARG A 182 12.57 10.54 5.47
CA ARG A 182 12.11 11.72 4.71
C ARG A 182 11.38 12.67 5.61
N ALA A 183 11.64 13.96 5.38
CA ALA A 183 10.76 14.99 5.90
C ALA A 183 9.35 14.78 5.31
N VAL A 184 8.37 14.76 6.19
CA VAL A 184 6.96 14.66 5.78
C VAL A 184 6.60 15.91 5.01
N ASP A 185 6.32 15.80 3.73
CA ASP A 185 5.79 16.90 2.92
C ASP A 185 4.28 16.94 3.06
N PHE A 186 3.80 17.73 3.99
CA PHE A 186 2.37 17.94 4.23
C PHE A 186 1.67 18.67 3.08
N VAL A 187 2.39 19.37 2.23
CA VAL A 187 1.82 20.20 1.14
C VAL A 187 1.51 19.34 -0.09
N GLY A 188 2.33 18.32 -0.37
CA GLY A 188 2.14 17.40 -1.50
C GLY A 188 1.26 16.18 -1.19
N GLY A 189 0.74 16.04 0.03
CA GLY A 189 -0.10 14.89 0.43
C GLY A 189 0.66 13.56 0.56
N SER A 190 1.99 13.55 0.34
CA SER A 190 2.84 12.37 0.45
C SER A 190 3.60 12.41 1.78
N THR A 191 3.17 11.62 2.73
CA THR A 191 3.80 11.54 4.07
C THR A 191 5.14 10.80 4.07
N GLY A 192 5.58 10.25 2.94
CA GLY A 192 6.73 9.33 2.87
C GLY A 192 6.52 8.01 3.64
N LEU A 193 5.46 7.91 4.41
CA LEU A 193 5.13 6.75 5.25
C LEU A 193 4.94 5.49 4.42
N GLY A 194 4.27 5.62 3.25
CA GLY A 194 3.99 4.49 2.37
C GLY A 194 5.24 3.79 1.86
N PHE A 195 6.25 4.55 1.46
CA PHE A 195 7.53 3.96 1.01
C PHE A 195 8.35 3.39 2.18
N HIS A 196 8.31 4.07 3.34
CA HIS A 196 8.92 3.53 4.53
C HIS A 196 8.27 2.20 4.94
N PHE A 197 6.94 2.14 4.91
CA PHE A 197 6.19 0.91 5.14
C PHE A 197 6.59 -0.18 4.14
N ALA A 198 6.60 0.10 2.83
CA ALA A 198 6.96 -0.86 1.80
C ALA A 198 8.37 -1.43 2.01
N LEU A 199 9.34 -0.59 2.41
CA LEU A 199 10.69 -1.05 2.74
C LEU A 199 10.72 -1.97 3.97
N GLN A 200 10.00 -1.63 5.03
CA GLN A 200 9.94 -2.47 6.24
C GLN A 200 9.18 -3.78 5.97
N ALA A 201 8.10 -3.73 5.20
CA ALA A 201 7.39 -4.90 4.74
C ALA A 201 8.30 -5.83 3.92
N ALA A 202 9.07 -5.29 2.97
CA ALA A 202 10.05 -6.07 2.22
C ALA A 202 11.09 -6.71 3.13
N ARG A 203 11.68 -5.93 4.05
CA ARG A 203 12.73 -6.39 4.98
C ARG A 203 12.24 -7.43 5.99
N ALA A 204 10.95 -7.47 6.27
CA ALA A 204 10.35 -8.50 7.11
C ALA A 204 10.41 -9.89 6.43
N HIS A 205 10.39 -9.92 5.09
CA HIS A 205 10.55 -11.15 4.32
C HIS A 205 12.02 -11.54 4.22
N LYS A 206 12.36 -12.69 4.81
CA LYS A 206 13.74 -13.20 4.90
C LYS A 206 13.77 -14.65 4.49
N ASN A 207 14.75 -15.03 3.67
CA ASN A 207 14.95 -16.43 3.30
C ASN A 207 16.44 -16.71 3.04
N GLY A 208 17.03 -17.71 3.71
CA GLY A 208 18.40 -18.15 3.48
C GLY A 208 19.47 -17.04 3.61
N GLY A 209 19.29 -16.09 4.54
CA GLY A 209 20.18 -14.93 4.71
C GLY A 209 19.94 -13.78 3.74
N ARG A 210 18.98 -13.93 2.79
CA ARG A 210 18.53 -12.86 1.91
C ARG A 210 17.45 -12.04 2.60
N LEU A 211 17.44 -10.73 2.33
CA LEU A 211 16.43 -9.78 2.82
C LEU A 211 15.69 -9.18 1.65
N GLY A 212 14.38 -9.09 1.76
CA GLY A 212 13.59 -8.33 0.80
C GLY A 212 13.99 -6.86 0.78
N GLY A 213 13.67 -6.19 -0.32
CA GLY A 213 14.02 -4.80 -0.54
C GLY A 213 13.10 -4.12 -1.54
N MET A 214 13.28 -2.81 -1.69
CA MET A 214 12.58 -2.03 -2.70
C MET A 214 13.53 -1.08 -3.42
N ALA A 215 13.17 -0.72 -4.63
CA ALA A 215 13.89 0.24 -5.45
C ALA A 215 12.92 1.13 -6.24
N PHE A 216 13.47 2.23 -6.75
CA PHE A 216 12.78 3.14 -7.66
C PHE A 216 13.59 3.27 -8.93
N GLU A 217 12.91 3.24 -10.07
CA GLU A 217 13.49 3.48 -11.39
C GLU A 217 12.59 4.44 -12.17
N ASN A 218 13.13 5.06 -13.19
CA ASN A 218 12.37 5.76 -14.21
C ASN A 218 12.54 5.04 -15.55
N GLY A 219 11.50 5.10 -16.38
CA GLY A 219 11.47 4.42 -17.66
C GLY A 219 10.40 3.33 -17.66
N GLY A 220 10.79 2.08 -17.42
CA GLY A 220 9.85 0.95 -17.46
C GLY A 220 9.11 0.83 -18.79
N ALA A 221 7.98 0.13 -18.82
CA ALA A 221 7.21 -0.12 -20.03
C ALA A 221 6.56 1.15 -20.61
N TYR A 222 6.30 2.17 -19.78
CA TYR A 222 5.55 3.36 -20.18
C TYR A 222 6.34 4.67 -20.07
N GLY A 223 7.60 4.60 -19.66
CA GLY A 223 8.50 5.75 -19.61
C GLY A 223 8.37 6.65 -18.37
N GLY A 224 7.48 6.33 -17.42
CA GLY A 224 7.27 7.06 -16.19
C GLY A 224 7.99 6.48 -14.99
N ALA A 225 7.34 6.51 -13.83
CA ALA A 225 7.87 5.93 -12.59
C ALA A 225 7.74 4.41 -12.59
N CYS A 226 8.68 3.75 -11.94
CA CYS A 226 8.66 2.32 -11.68
C CYS A 226 9.03 2.06 -10.23
N PHE A 227 8.06 1.57 -9.45
CA PHE A 227 8.28 1.02 -8.11
C PHE A 227 8.59 -0.46 -8.22
N ILE A 228 9.59 -0.92 -7.48
CA ILE A 228 10.03 -2.32 -7.49
C ILE A 228 10.07 -2.83 -6.06
N LEU A 229 9.41 -3.96 -5.80
CA LEU A 229 9.48 -4.72 -4.56
C LEU A 229 10.09 -6.09 -4.87
N ARG A 230 11.16 -6.45 -4.13
CA ARG A 230 11.84 -7.74 -4.29
C ARG A 230 11.77 -8.54 -3.00
N LEU A 231 11.31 -9.78 -3.10
CA LEU A 231 11.11 -10.69 -1.97
C LEU A 231 11.86 -12.00 -2.23
N PRO A 232 12.63 -12.52 -1.22
CA PRO A 232 13.45 -13.73 -1.38
C PRO A 232 12.66 -15.02 -1.27
#